data_fbe7b14974e4f7e135737629a07df1fd
#
_entry.id   fbe7b14974e4f7e135737629a07df1fd
#
_cell.length_a   1.000
_cell.length_b   1.000
_cell.length_c   1.000
_cell.angle_alpha   90.00
_cell.angle_beta   90.00
_cell.angle_gamma   90.00
#
_symmetry.space_group_name_H-M   'P 1'
#
loop_
_entity.id
_entity.type
_entity.pdbx_description
1 polymer ?
#
loop_
_entity_poly.entity_id
_entity_poly.type
_entity_poly.pdbx_seq_one_letter_code
_entity_poly.pdbx_strand_id
1 'polypeptide(L)'
;MNKDDHKAVSARDLMAVTVFSAINILLFPLTLIGYVIWVGKAVLTSRRSGVSVSAQGPLTGRWFMHYLGTREDEPSSQLMMVLPGISPLGVRLASASTRLAHRLTGYVPRAFRYPFEGDIPRQYEAAARMTFFDEACDRYLPNMAQFVILGAGFDTRALRLPPDRRVRSFEIDTPKTQAIKREMLSKISIDATGITFVAADFEQEDWFTRLVDAGFDQSKPALFLWEGVVMYLDREAVENTLRKIGSCALGSVVAFDYFTTEVLSSQALYWRFARMSTRAAGEPLKFGIESLPPTRERLAELLQPCGLSLVEQHILGKEAGKERAWGGFALAIVS
;
A
#
# COMPACT_ATOMS: atom_id res chain seq x y z
N MET A 1 2.93 19.68 -22.53
CA MET A 1 3.52 18.81 -23.56
C MET A 1 5.03 19.06 -23.54
N ASN A 2 5.73 18.41 -22.61
CA ASN A 2 7.15 18.64 -22.35
C ASN A 2 7.98 17.72 -23.23
N LYS A 3 8.90 18.29 -23.99
CA LYS A 3 9.68 17.68 -25.08
C LYS A 3 10.95 16.93 -24.62
N ASP A 4 11.08 16.60 -23.31
CA ASP A 4 12.37 16.19 -22.74
C ASP A 4 12.50 14.71 -22.33
N ASP A 5 11.59 13.82 -22.72
CA ASP A 5 11.63 12.41 -22.28
C ASP A 5 12.25 11.41 -23.28
N HIS A 6 13.02 11.86 -24.27
CA HIS A 6 13.84 10.98 -25.10
C HIS A 6 15.33 11.11 -24.78
N LYS A 7 15.72 10.85 -23.50
CA LYS A 7 17.11 10.49 -23.27
C LYS A 7 17.38 9.17 -23.99
N ALA A 8 18.19 9.22 -25.02
CA ALA A 8 18.62 8.01 -25.74
C ALA A 8 19.18 7.02 -24.73
N VAL A 9 18.60 5.82 -24.67
CA VAL A 9 19.04 4.73 -23.79
C VAL A 9 20.51 4.47 -24.11
N SER A 10 21.39 4.59 -23.12
CA SER A 10 22.83 4.40 -23.37
C SER A 10 23.10 2.93 -23.69
N ALA A 11 24.17 2.65 -24.46
CA ALA A 11 24.61 1.27 -24.74
C ALA A 11 24.88 0.50 -23.43
N ARG A 12 25.31 1.19 -22.38
CA ARG A 12 25.51 0.64 -21.04
C ARG A 12 24.20 0.22 -20.39
N ASP A 13 23.16 1.04 -20.49
CA ASP A 13 21.85 0.73 -19.93
C ASP A 13 21.21 -0.45 -20.65
N LEU A 14 21.34 -0.50 -21.99
CA LEU A 14 20.84 -1.62 -22.78
C LEU A 14 21.55 -2.93 -22.40
N MET A 15 22.88 -2.89 -22.22
CA MET A 15 23.65 -4.05 -21.77
C MET A 15 23.23 -4.47 -20.36
N ALA A 16 23.03 -3.54 -19.43
CA ALA A 16 22.59 -3.84 -18.08
C ALA A 16 21.23 -4.54 -18.06
N VAL A 17 20.24 -4.03 -18.82
CA VAL A 17 18.90 -4.65 -18.98
C VAL A 17 19.02 -6.04 -19.60
N THR A 18 19.85 -6.21 -20.64
CA THR A 18 20.02 -7.49 -21.33
C THR A 18 20.62 -8.55 -20.40
N VAL A 19 21.70 -8.24 -19.70
CA VAL A 19 22.35 -9.14 -18.72
C VAL A 19 21.40 -9.45 -17.57
N PHE A 20 20.70 -8.42 -17.04
CA PHE A 20 19.70 -8.61 -15.99
C PHE A 20 18.61 -9.60 -16.42
N SER A 21 18.09 -9.44 -17.63
CA SER A 21 17.05 -10.30 -18.19
C SER A 21 17.54 -11.72 -18.42
N ALA A 22 18.74 -11.88 -18.97
CA ALA A 22 19.37 -13.19 -19.20
C ALA A 22 19.53 -13.99 -17.89
N ILE A 23 20.00 -13.35 -16.81
CA ILE A 23 20.16 -13.99 -15.50
C ILE A 23 18.78 -14.42 -14.96
N ASN A 24 17.75 -13.58 -15.06
CA ASN A 24 16.41 -13.92 -14.58
C ASN A 24 15.79 -15.05 -15.38
N ILE A 25 16.00 -15.11 -16.71
CA ILE A 25 15.54 -16.22 -17.55
C ILE A 25 16.26 -17.52 -17.18
N LEU A 26 17.58 -17.49 -17.04
CA LEU A 26 18.38 -18.66 -16.70
C LEU A 26 17.99 -19.25 -15.33
N LEU A 27 17.77 -18.37 -14.33
CA LEU A 27 17.42 -18.77 -12.97
C LEU A 27 15.90 -18.84 -12.71
N PHE A 28 15.08 -18.71 -13.77
CA PHE A 28 13.62 -18.80 -13.65
C PHE A 28 13.11 -20.04 -12.92
N PRO A 29 13.65 -21.28 -13.17
CA PRO A 29 13.22 -22.46 -12.44
C PRO A 29 13.42 -22.34 -10.94
N LEU A 30 14.55 -21.76 -10.48
CA LEU A 30 14.82 -21.51 -9.06
C LEU A 30 13.84 -20.52 -8.46
N THR A 31 13.57 -19.44 -9.19
CA THR A 31 12.58 -18.43 -8.82
C THR A 31 11.19 -19.02 -8.68
N LEU A 32 10.79 -19.88 -9.62
CA LEU A 32 9.49 -20.56 -9.60
C LEU A 32 9.36 -21.50 -8.39
N ILE A 33 10.38 -22.30 -8.10
CA ILE A 33 10.40 -23.17 -6.91
C ILE A 33 10.23 -22.34 -5.63
N GLY A 34 11.01 -21.27 -5.50
CA GLY A 34 10.92 -20.35 -4.36
C GLY A 34 9.53 -19.73 -4.21
N TYR A 35 8.94 -19.29 -5.32
CA TYR A 35 7.60 -18.72 -5.35
C TYR A 35 6.53 -19.75 -4.92
N VAL A 36 6.59 -20.97 -5.40
CA VAL A 36 5.66 -22.04 -5.02
C VAL A 36 5.76 -22.34 -3.52
N ILE A 37 6.97 -22.44 -2.97
CA ILE A 37 7.20 -22.66 -1.54
C ILE A 37 6.60 -21.49 -0.72
N TRP A 38 6.84 -20.27 -1.15
CA TRP A 38 6.37 -19.07 -0.46
C TRP A 38 4.84 -18.96 -0.51
N VAL A 39 4.25 -18.97 -1.70
CA VAL A 39 2.80 -18.86 -1.87
C VAL A 39 2.08 -20.05 -1.20
N GLY A 40 2.60 -21.26 -1.34
CA GLY A 40 2.05 -22.45 -0.67
C GLY A 40 1.97 -22.25 0.85
N LYS A 41 3.04 -21.75 1.47
CA LYS A 41 3.03 -21.44 2.91
C LYS A 41 2.05 -20.32 3.24
N ALA A 42 2.03 -19.24 2.46
CA ALA A 42 1.14 -18.10 2.67
C ALA A 42 -0.35 -18.54 2.65
N VAL A 43 -0.75 -19.32 1.66
CA VAL A 43 -2.12 -19.85 1.54
C VAL A 43 -2.47 -20.79 2.69
N LEU A 44 -1.58 -21.70 3.07
CA LEU A 44 -1.81 -22.62 4.17
C LEU A 44 -1.92 -21.90 5.52
N THR A 45 -1.10 -20.88 5.73
CA THR A 45 -1.11 -20.09 6.96
C THR A 45 -2.35 -19.22 7.03
N SER A 46 -2.73 -18.53 5.96
CA SER A 46 -3.93 -17.69 5.90
C SER A 46 -5.19 -18.49 6.26
N ARG A 47 -5.36 -19.69 5.71
CA ARG A 47 -6.50 -20.57 6.03
C ARG A 47 -6.57 -20.97 7.51
N ARG A 48 -5.42 -21.12 8.18
CA ARG A 48 -5.33 -21.54 9.59
C ARG A 48 -5.37 -20.39 10.58
N SER A 49 -4.66 -19.32 10.28
CA SER A 49 -4.47 -18.19 11.18
C SER A 49 -5.41 -17.03 10.89
N GLY A 50 -6.01 -16.97 9.66
CA GLY A 50 -6.81 -15.85 9.17
C GLY A 50 -6.02 -14.55 9.07
N VAL A 51 -4.69 -14.65 8.88
CA VAL A 51 -3.87 -13.47 8.54
C VAL A 51 -4.25 -12.99 7.17
N SER A 52 -4.52 -11.69 7.03
CA SER A 52 -4.79 -11.06 5.76
C SER A 52 -3.65 -11.30 4.76
N VAL A 53 -3.98 -11.88 3.61
CA VAL A 53 -3.01 -12.08 2.51
C VAL A 53 -2.74 -10.74 1.83
N SER A 54 -3.75 -9.88 1.73
CA SER A 54 -3.62 -8.55 1.11
C SER A 54 -2.65 -7.66 1.87
N ALA A 55 -2.59 -7.76 3.22
CA ALA A 55 -1.63 -7.00 4.03
C ALA A 55 -0.15 -7.40 3.79
N GLN A 56 0.11 -8.63 3.29
CA GLN A 56 1.48 -9.08 2.99
C GLN A 56 2.03 -8.52 1.68
N GLY A 57 1.16 -8.15 0.74
CA GLY A 57 1.57 -7.62 -0.57
C GLY A 57 2.39 -6.32 -0.47
N PRO A 58 1.87 -5.26 0.17
CA PRO A 58 2.60 -4.01 0.40
C PRO A 58 3.92 -4.21 1.15
N LEU A 59 3.93 -5.07 2.18
CA LEU A 59 5.17 -5.38 2.90
C LEU A 59 6.23 -6.01 1.99
N THR A 60 5.83 -6.91 1.09
CA THR A 60 6.73 -7.53 0.12
C THR A 60 7.35 -6.49 -0.83
N GLY A 61 6.54 -5.53 -1.30
CA GLY A 61 7.02 -4.43 -2.14
C GLY A 61 8.05 -3.56 -1.41
N ARG A 62 7.76 -3.17 -0.16
CA ARG A 62 8.68 -2.40 0.70
C ARG A 62 9.98 -3.16 0.96
N TRP A 63 9.89 -4.44 1.27
CA TRP A 63 11.06 -5.29 1.44
C TRP A 63 11.94 -5.35 0.20
N PHE A 64 11.34 -5.53 -0.99
CA PHE A 64 12.08 -5.57 -2.26
C PHE A 64 12.79 -4.25 -2.55
N MET A 65 12.11 -3.12 -2.38
CA MET A 65 12.70 -1.79 -2.58
C MET A 65 13.86 -1.52 -1.61
N HIS A 66 13.69 -1.88 -0.33
CA HIS A 66 14.78 -1.79 0.65
C HIS A 66 15.96 -2.67 0.25
N TYR A 67 15.69 -3.92 -0.14
CA TYR A 67 16.72 -4.86 -0.54
C TYR A 67 17.52 -4.39 -1.78
N LEU A 68 16.85 -3.77 -2.74
CA LEU A 68 17.46 -3.18 -3.95
C LEU A 68 18.10 -1.80 -3.67
N GLY A 69 18.01 -1.29 -2.44
CA GLY A 69 18.57 0.00 -2.05
C GLY A 69 17.87 1.20 -2.67
N THR A 70 16.63 1.04 -3.17
CA THR A 70 15.87 2.15 -3.77
C THR A 70 15.06 2.90 -2.72
N ARG A 71 14.67 2.26 -1.62
CA ARG A 71 13.92 2.85 -0.50
C ARG A 71 14.39 2.25 0.82
N GLU A 72 14.71 3.08 1.80
CA GLU A 72 15.09 2.62 3.13
C GLU A 72 13.88 2.20 3.95
N ASP A 73 13.84 0.94 4.39
CA ASP A 73 12.79 0.39 5.25
C ASP A 73 13.28 -0.87 5.98
N GLU A 74 14.22 -0.71 6.90
CA GLU A 74 14.77 -1.82 7.69
C GLU A 74 13.69 -2.59 8.46
N PRO A 75 12.67 -1.94 9.10
CA PRO A 75 11.60 -2.67 9.76
C PRO A 75 10.84 -3.62 8.83
N SER A 76 10.60 -3.25 7.56
CA SER A 76 9.95 -4.15 6.60
C SER A 76 10.79 -5.38 6.29
N SER A 77 12.11 -5.20 6.23
CA SER A 77 13.06 -6.29 5.98
C SER A 77 13.05 -7.32 7.10
N GLN A 78 13.03 -6.87 8.34
CA GLN A 78 12.99 -7.75 9.51
C GLN A 78 11.63 -8.43 9.67
N LEU A 79 10.52 -7.69 9.55
CA LEU A 79 9.16 -8.23 9.62
C LEU A 79 8.91 -9.31 8.56
N MET A 80 9.35 -9.07 7.32
CA MET A 80 9.18 -10.03 6.22
C MET A 80 9.74 -11.41 6.54
N MET A 81 10.78 -11.50 7.36
CA MET A 81 11.44 -12.77 7.67
C MET A 81 10.78 -13.54 8.83
N VAL A 82 9.93 -12.90 9.63
CA VAL A 82 9.31 -13.52 10.82
C VAL A 82 7.81 -13.72 10.71
N LEU A 83 7.14 -13.11 9.73
CA LEU A 83 5.69 -13.25 9.56
C LEU A 83 5.28 -14.72 9.34
N PRO A 84 4.22 -15.21 10.03
CA PRO A 84 3.79 -16.60 9.95
C PRO A 84 3.48 -17.11 8.54
N GLY A 85 2.95 -16.22 7.68
CA GLY A 85 2.64 -16.54 6.28
C GLY A 85 3.85 -16.56 5.33
N ILE A 86 5.01 -16.10 5.78
CA ILE A 86 6.20 -16.00 4.96
C ILE A 86 7.10 -17.23 5.12
N SER A 87 7.62 -17.72 4.01
CA SER A 87 8.69 -18.71 3.99
C SER A 87 10.03 -18.01 3.72
N PRO A 88 10.94 -17.86 4.71
CA PRO A 88 12.22 -17.23 4.45
C PRO A 88 13.03 -17.90 3.34
N LEU A 89 12.98 -19.24 3.27
CA LEU A 89 13.61 -20.00 2.18
C LEU A 89 12.93 -19.70 0.84
N GLY A 90 11.60 -19.75 0.79
CA GLY A 90 10.83 -19.44 -0.42
C GLY A 90 11.13 -18.06 -0.96
N VAL A 91 11.10 -17.04 -0.08
CA VAL A 91 11.42 -15.64 -0.44
C VAL A 91 12.87 -15.49 -0.93
N ARG A 92 13.83 -16.12 -0.25
CA ARG A 92 15.24 -16.07 -0.67
C ARG A 92 15.46 -16.69 -2.05
N LEU A 93 14.84 -17.83 -2.34
CA LEU A 93 14.92 -18.49 -3.64
C LEU A 93 14.16 -17.69 -4.72
N ALA A 94 12.94 -17.25 -4.43
CA ALA A 94 12.12 -16.47 -5.37
C ALA A 94 12.78 -15.14 -5.79
N SER A 95 13.56 -14.54 -4.91
CA SER A 95 14.26 -13.28 -5.17
C SER A 95 15.70 -13.44 -5.64
N ALA A 96 16.28 -14.64 -5.61
CA ALA A 96 17.72 -14.87 -5.82
C ALA A 96 18.20 -14.38 -7.18
N SER A 97 17.44 -14.65 -8.25
CA SER A 97 17.78 -14.23 -9.62
C SER A 97 17.82 -12.71 -9.77
N THR A 98 16.79 -12.03 -9.32
CA THR A 98 16.68 -10.56 -9.37
C THR A 98 17.79 -9.90 -8.54
N ARG A 99 18.07 -10.45 -7.36
CA ARG A 99 19.14 -9.98 -6.47
C ARG A 99 20.53 -10.13 -7.08
N LEU A 100 20.82 -11.28 -7.66
CA LEU A 100 22.10 -11.52 -8.36
C LEU A 100 22.23 -10.60 -9.56
N ALA A 101 21.19 -10.53 -10.40
CA ALA A 101 21.17 -9.69 -11.58
C ALA A 101 21.39 -8.20 -11.22
N HIS A 102 20.67 -7.71 -10.20
CA HIS A 102 20.86 -6.34 -9.70
C HIS A 102 22.30 -6.09 -9.21
N ARG A 103 22.87 -6.99 -8.41
CA ARG A 103 24.26 -6.86 -7.92
C ARG A 103 25.29 -6.77 -9.04
N LEU A 104 25.09 -7.53 -10.12
CA LEU A 104 26.02 -7.58 -11.25
C LEU A 104 25.87 -6.41 -12.23
N THR A 105 24.63 -5.87 -12.37
CA THR A 105 24.32 -4.88 -13.42
C THR A 105 24.03 -3.48 -12.87
N GLY A 106 23.68 -3.36 -11.58
CA GLY A 106 23.13 -2.13 -11.01
C GLY A 106 21.70 -1.80 -11.52
N TYR A 107 21.14 -2.62 -12.42
CA TYR A 107 19.84 -2.34 -12.99
C TYR A 107 18.73 -2.60 -11.95
N VAL A 108 17.81 -1.62 -11.82
CA VAL A 108 16.59 -1.74 -11.02
C VAL A 108 15.38 -1.81 -11.94
N PRO A 109 14.60 -2.90 -11.91
CA PRO A 109 13.33 -2.99 -12.65
C PRO A 109 12.39 -1.84 -12.29
N ARG A 110 11.67 -1.32 -13.28
CA ARG A 110 10.77 -0.16 -13.07
C ARG A 110 9.73 -0.40 -11.97
N ALA A 111 9.28 -1.65 -11.80
CA ALA A 111 8.36 -2.05 -10.73
C ALA A 111 8.90 -1.84 -9.29
N PHE A 112 10.20 -1.64 -9.12
CA PHE A 112 10.87 -1.43 -7.83
C PHE A 112 11.64 -0.10 -7.76
N ARG A 113 11.48 0.78 -8.75
CA ARG A 113 12.05 2.13 -8.69
C ARG A 113 11.30 2.97 -7.67
N TYR A 114 12.05 3.76 -6.92
CA TYR A 114 11.51 4.66 -5.92
C TYR A 114 12.37 5.94 -5.89
N PRO A 115 11.80 7.14 -5.88
CA PRO A 115 10.38 7.38 -6.17
C PRO A 115 9.97 6.89 -7.56
N PHE A 116 8.68 6.58 -7.74
CA PHE A 116 8.13 6.18 -9.03
C PHE A 116 7.66 7.42 -9.79
N GLU A 117 8.04 7.53 -11.06
CA GLU A 117 7.68 8.64 -11.94
C GLU A 117 6.98 8.15 -13.22
N GLY A 118 6.08 8.97 -13.73
CA GLY A 118 5.39 8.77 -15.00
C GLY A 118 4.10 7.96 -14.92
N ASP A 119 3.61 7.51 -16.08
CA ASP A 119 2.36 6.74 -16.21
C ASP A 119 2.39 5.47 -15.35
N ILE A 120 1.26 5.15 -14.72
CA ILE A 120 1.11 4.03 -13.78
C ILE A 120 0.33 2.88 -14.43
N PRO A 121 0.94 2.06 -15.30
CA PRO A 121 0.32 0.82 -15.72
C PRO A 121 0.25 -0.18 -14.56
N ARG A 122 -0.65 -1.15 -14.66
CA ARG A 122 -0.96 -2.11 -13.56
C ARG A 122 0.25 -2.76 -12.90
N GLN A 123 1.27 -3.11 -13.69
CA GLN A 123 2.48 -3.77 -13.19
C GLN A 123 3.38 -2.88 -12.31
N TYR A 124 3.15 -1.57 -12.29
CA TYR A 124 3.93 -0.61 -11.51
C TYR A 124 3.14 0.05 -10.38
N GLU A 125 1.89 -0.37 -10.19
CA GLU A 125 1.00 0.20 -9.18
C GLU A 125 1.61 0.16 -7.78
N ALA A 126 2.27 -0.93 -7.41
CA ALA A 126 2.89 -1.04 -6.08
C ALA A 126 3.99 0.01 -5.84
N ALA A 127 4.84 0.28 -6.84
CA ALA A 127 5.89 1.31 -6.72
C ALA A 127 5.30 2.72 -6.63
N ALA A 128 4.29 3.02 -7.47
CA ALA A 128 3.60 4.30 -7.45
C ALA A 128 2.84 4.52 -6.14
N ARG A 129 2.19 3.49 -5.60
CA ARG A 129 1.51 3.52 -4.31
C ARG A 129 2.49 3.86 -3.18
N MET A 130 3.65 3.18 -3.11
CA MET A 130 4.65 3.48 -2.09
C MET A 130 5.12 4.93 -2.17
N THR A 131 5.40 5.41 -3.39
CA THR A 131 5.82 6.79 -3.63
C THR A 131 4.76 7.78 -3.15
N PHE A 132 3.51 7.61 -3.59
CA PHE A 132 2.41 8.51 -3.24
C PHE A 132 2.21 8.64 -1.71
N PHE A 133 2.15 7.52 -1.00
CA PHE A 133 1.93 7.55 0.45
C PHE A 133 3.14 8.08 1.23
N ASP A 134 4.37 7.78 0.78
CA ASP A 134 5.56 8.32 1.43
C ASP A 134 5.68 9.84 1.18
N GLU A 135 5.38 10.33 -0.03
CA GLU A 135 5.32 11.77 -0.34
C GLU A 135 4.24 12.49 0.47
N ALA A 136 3.08 11.85 0.70
CA ALA A 136 2.06 12.41 1.58
C ALA A 136 2.58 12.54 3.02
N CYS A 137 3.30 11.54 3.53
CA CYS A 137 3.97 11.63 4.83
C CYS A 137 4.99 12.77 4.87
N ASP A 138 5.88 12.84 3.90
CA ASP A 138 6.96 13.83 3.88
C ASP A 138 6.43 15.26 3.79
N ARG A 139 5.35 15.47 3.03
CA ARG A 139 4.72 16.78 2.81
C ARG A 139 3.93 17.26 4.03
N TYR A 140 3.17 16.38 4.67
CA TYR A 140 2.17 16.78 5.65
C TYR A 140 2.58 16.54 7.10
N LEU A 141 3.27 15.44 7.43
CA LEU A 141 3.66 15.12 8.81
C LEU A 141 4.40 16.24 9.56
N PRO A 142 5.26 17.05 8.90
CA PRO A 142 5.93 18.15 9.61
C PRO A 142 4.99 19.14 10.28
N ASN A 143 3.76 19.28 9.79
CA ASN A 143 2.75 20.22 10.27
C ASN A 143 1.58 19.54 11.01
N MET A 144 1.66 18.22 11.24
CA MET A 144 0.61 17.45 11.91
C MET A 144 0.96 17.17 13.36
N ALA A 145 -0.05 17.17 14.22
CA ALA A 145 0.07 16.75 15.61
C ALA A 145 -0.07 15.24 15.77
N GLN A 146 -0.75 14.61 14.82
CA GLN A 146 -1.14 13.20 14.90
C GLN A 146 -1.02 12.50 13.54
N PHE A 147 -0.64 11.23 13.59
CA PHE A 147 -0.51 10.35 12.44
C PHE A 147 -1.33 9.10 12.66
N VAL A 148 -2.27 8.81 11.79
CA VAL A 148 -3.21 7.69 11.91
C VAL A 148 -3.12 6.81 10.69
N ILE A 149 -2.83 5.52 10.85
CA ILE A 149 -2.83 4.53 9.77
C ILE A 149 -4.08 3.65 9.92
N LEU A 150 -4.97 3.75 8.96
CA LEU A 150 -6.24 3.03 8.93
C LEU A 150 -6.06 1.70 8.17
N GLY A 151 -6.35 0.57 8.82
CA GLY A 151 -6.05 -0.75 8.30
C GLY A 151 -4.55 -0.97 8.16
N ALA A 152 -3.82 -0.73 9.25
CA ALA A 152 -2.36 -0.62 9.25
C ALA A 152 -1.63 -1.89 8.77
N GLY A 153 -2.26 -3.07 8.86
CA GLY A 153 -1.64 -4.31 8.42
C GLY A 153 -0.22 -4.47 8.95
N PHE A 154 0.71 -4.60 8.01
CA PHE A 154 2.14 -4.63 8.30
C PHE A 154 2.86 -3.37 7.83
N ASP A 155 2.19 -2.21 7.85
CA ASP A 155 2.83 -0.92 7.57
C ASP A 155 3.95 -0.63 8.55
N THR A 156 5.02 -0.04 8.06
CA THR A 156 6.24 0.25 8.82
C THR A 156 6.51 1.75 8.95
N ARG A 157 5.64 2.61 8.41
CA ARG A 157 5.87 4.07 8.39
C ARG A 157 5.92 4.66 9.79
N ALA A 158 5.01 4.25 10.68
CA ALA A 158 5.03 4.70 12.07
C ALA A 158 6.31 4.29 12.83
N LEU A 159 6.89 3.13 12.49
CA LEU A 159 8.15 2.64 13.07
C LEU A 159 9.39 3.41 12.58
N ARG A 160 9.29 4.11 11.47
CA ARG A 160 10.38 4.87 10.85
C ARG A 160 10.38 6.36 11.20
N LEU A 161 9.39 6.80 11.97
CA LEU A 161 9.35 8.20 12.41
C LEU A 161 10.51 8.47 13.37
N PRO A 162 11.21 9.62 13.22
CA PRO A 162 12.25 10.01 14.14
C PRO A 162 11.73 10.08 15.59
N PRO A 163 12.51 9.62 16.58
CA PRO A 163 12.08 9.57 17.98
C PRO A 163 11.75 10.94 18.58
N ASP A 164 12.35 11.99 18.05
CA ASP A 164 12.17 13.40 18.49
C ASP A 164 10.96 14.09 17.86
N ARG A 165 10.27 13.44 16.92
CA ARG A 165 9.02 13.98 16.35
C ARG A 165 7.92 14.00 17.41
N ARG A 166 7.30 15.16 17.57
CA ARG A 166 6.16 15.38 18.48
C ARG A 166 4.82 14.89 17.88
N VAL A 167 4.88 14.00 16.90
CA VAL A 167 3.69 13.46 16.24
C VAL A 167 3.26 12.19 16.98
N ARG A 168 2.05 12.16 17.50
CA ARG A 168 1.46 10.97 18.12
C ARG A 168 0.99 10.02 17.04
N SER A 169 1.46 8.78 17.06
CA SER A 169 1.13 7.77 16.06
C SER A 169 0.09 6.78 16.56
N PHE A 170 -0.90 6.49 15.70
CA PHE A 170 -1.96 5.52 15.93
C PHE A 170 -2.03 4.55 14.76
N GLU A 171 -2.19 3.28 15.06
CA GLU A 171 -2.46 2.24 14.07
C GLU A 171 -3.78 1.55 14.39
N ILE A 172 -4.70 1.56 13.42
CA ILE A 172 -6.00 0.90 13.55
C ILE A 172 -6.02 -0.31 12.64
N ASP A 173 -6.38 -1.45 13.17
CA ASP A 173 -6.58 -2.69 12.41
C ASP A 173 -7.46 -3.66 13.21
N THR A 174 -7.90 -4.72 12.54
CA THR A 174 -8.63 -5.80 13.22
C THR A 174 -7.80 -6.40 14.36
N PRO A 175 -8.43 -6.82 15.46
CA PRO A 175 -7.72 -7.33 16.65
C PRO A 175 -6.71 -8.43 16.31
N LYS A 176 -7.04 -9.27 15.33
CA LYS A 176 -6.22 -10.41 14.93
C LYS A 176 -4.95 -10.00 14.19
N THR A 177 -5.06 -9.16 13.17
CA THR A 177 -3.92 -8.66 12.40
C THR A 177 -2.98 -7.88 13.31
N GLN A 178 -3.55 -7.01 14.15
CA GLN A 178 -2.79 -6.19 15.09
C GLN A 178 -2.02 -7.04 16.12
N ALA A 179 -2.65 -8.09 16.69
CA ALA A 179 -1.99 -9.00 17.63
C ALA A 179 -0.77 -9.68 16.99
N ILE A 180 -0.91 -10.14 15.75
CA ILE A 180 0.20 -10.77 15.00
C ILE A 180 1.32 -9.75 14.75
N LYS A 181 1.00 -8.54 14.29
CA LYS A 181 2.02 -7.49 14.09
C LYS A 181 2.80 -7.24 15.37
N ARG A 182 2.12 -7.01 16.48
CA ARG A 182 2.76 -6.75 17.80
C ARG A 182 3.63 -7.90 18.26
N GLU A 183 3.16 -9.13 18.11
CA GLU A 183 3.95 -10.34 18.44
C GLU A 183 5.23 -10.41 17.60
N MET A 184 5.12 -10.15 16.27
CA MET A 184 6.29 -10.20 15.40
C MET A 184 7.27 -9.07 15.68
N LEU A 185 6.80 -7.85 15.94
CA LEU A 185 7.65 -6.72 16.36
C LEU A 185 8.44 -7.05 17.64
N SER A 186 7.76 -7.67 18.62
CA SER A 186 8.44 -8.14 19.84
C SER A 186 9.50 -9.19 19.54
N LYS A 187 9.24 -10.16 18.66
CA LYS A 187 10.19 -11.22 18.29
C LYS A 187 11.48 -10.69 17.65
N ILE A 188 11.38 -9.59 16.93
CA ILE A 188 12.54 -8.94 16.27
C ILE A 188 13.10 -7.75 17.05
N SER A 189 12.61 -7.53 18.27
CA SER A 189 13.05 -6.47 19.19
C SER A 189 12.97 -5.07 18.58
N ILE A 190 11.96 -4.81 17.73
CA ILE A 190 11.67 -3.46 17.24
C ILE A 190 10.86 -2.72 18.31
N ASP A 191 11.33 -1.54 18.69
CA ASP A 191 10.61 -0.65 19.59
C ASP A 191 9.38 -0.06 18.88
N ALA A 192 8.21 -0.36 19.41
CA ALA A 192 6.93 0.16 18.95
C ALA A 192 6.20 0.97 20.05
N THR A 193 6.88 1.37 21.12
CA THR A 193 6.29 2.12 22.24
C THR A 193 5.74 3.48 21.83
N GLY A 194 6.27 4.06 20.74
CA GLY A 194 5.77 5.32 20.16
C GLY A 194 4.45 5.16 19.37
N ILE A 195 3.90 3.95 19.25
CA ILE A 195 2.68 3.67 18.47
C ILE A 195 1.55 3.25 19.41
N THR A 196 0.42 3.95 19.34
CA THR A 196 -0.82 3.55 19.99
C THR A 196 -1.58 2.59 19.07
N PHE A 197 -1.70 1.33 19.46
CA PHE A 197 -2.43 0.31 18.71
C PHE A 197 -3.91 0.31 19.12
N VAL A 198 -4.82 0.52 18.15
CA VAL A 198 -6.26 0.56 18.34
C VAL A 198 -6.90 -0.60 17.58
N ALA A 199 -7.38 -1.60 18.30
CA ALA A 199 -8.03 -2.74 17.68
C ALA A 199 -9.48 -2.39 17.33
N ALA A 200 -9.84 -2.40 16.03
CA ALA A 200 -11.19 -2.15 15.56
C ALA A 200 -11.45 -2.72 14.16
N ASP A 201 -12.68 -3.17 13.93
CA ASP A 201 -13.20 -3.55 12.61
C ASP A 201 -14.04 -2.40 12.06
N PHE A 202 -13.70 -1.89 10.87
CA PHE A 202 -14.36 -0.73 10.25
C PHE A 202 -15.83 -0.97 9.92
N GLU A 203 -16.25 -2.20 9.72
CA GLU A 203 -17.62 -2.55 9.36
C GLU A 203 -18.49 -2.92 10.59
N GLN A 204 -17.88 -3.32 11.70
CA GLN A 204 -18.61 -3.85 12.85
C GLN A 204 -18.55 -2.96 14.09
N GLU A 205 -17.59 -2.06 14.16
CA GLU A 205 -17.30 -1.29 15.36
C GLU A 205 -17.16 0.21 15.07
N ASP A 206 -17.40 1.03 16.06
CA ASP A 206 -17.06 2.45 15.99
C ASP A 206 -15.56 2.65 16.25
N TRP A 207 -14.77 2.43 15.19
CA TRP A 207 -13.32 2.58 15.21
C TRP A 207 -12.88 3.99 15.66
N PHE A 208 -13.69 5.02 15.36
CA PHE A 208 -13.33 6.40 15.65
C PHE A 208 -13.49 6.71 17.15
N THR A 209 -14.56 6.25 17.77
CA THR A 209 -14.72 6.34 19.24
C THR A 209 -13.57 5.63 19.94
N ARG A 210 -13.18 4.42 19.49
CA ARG A 210 -12.02 3.70 20.04
C ARG A 210 -10.71 4.47 19.87
N LEU A 211 -10.54 5.16 18.73
CA LEU A 211 -9.38 6.01 18.49
C LEU A 211 -9.32 7.19 19.46
N VAL A 212 -10.46 7.85 19.69
CA VAL A 212 -10.58 8.96 20.65
C VAL A 212 -10.31 8.47 22.08
N ASP A 213 -10.89 7.35 22.49
CA ASP A 213 -10.66 6.72 23.81
C ASP A 213 -9.19 6.35 24.01
N ALA A 214 -8.47 6.01 22.92
CA ALA A 214 -7.03 5.77 22.95
C ALA A 214 -6.19 7.06 22.99
N GLY A 215 -6.84 8.22 23.01
CA GLY A 215 -6.23 9.53 23.22
C GLY A 215 -5.99 10.34 21.95
N PHE A 216 -6.64 10.00 20.83
CA PHE A 216 -6.66 10.89 19.66
C PHE A 216 -7.43 12.17 19.98
N ASP A 217 -6.90 13.31 19.59
CA ASP A 217 -7.47 14.62 19.83
C ASP A 217 -8.05 15.19 18.52
N GLN A 218 -9.37 15.15 18.38
CA GLN A 218 -10.09 15.63 17.19
C GLN A 218 -9.86 17.11 16.88
N SER A 219 -9.45 17.90 17.88
CA SER A 219 -9.21 19.34 17.72
C SER A 219 -7.84 19.69 17.16
N LYS A 220 -6.98 18.68 16.95
CA LYS A 220 -5.63 18.84 16.42
C LYS A 220 -5.51 18.26 15.01
N PRO A 221 -4.77 18.91 14.11
CA PRO A 221 -4.61 18.42 12.75
C PRO A 221 -3.91 17.07 12.73
N ALA A 222 -4.41 16.17 11.87
CA ALA A 222 -3.92 14.80 11.71
C ALA A 222 -3.72 14.43 10.25
N LEU A 223 -2.72 13.59 9.98
CA LEU A 223 -2.58 12.87 8.72
C LEU A 223 -3.16 11.47 8.89
N PHE A 224 -4.13 11.14 8.05
CA PHE A 224 -4.68 9.79 7.93
C PHE A 224 -4.13 9.11 6.68
N LEU A 225 -3.53 7.93 6.81
CA LEU A 225 -3.20 7.05 5.70
C LEU A 225 -4.18 5.89 5.66
N TRP A 226 -4.76 5.65 4.48
CA TRP A 226 -5.74 4.60 4.27
C TRP A 226 -5.37 3.79 3.02
N GLU A 227 -4.28 3.01 3.16
CA GLU A 227 -3.64 2.27 2.07
C GLU A 227 -4.14 0.83 1.96
N GLY A 228 -4.70 0.46 0.80
CA GLY A 228 -5.05 -0.92 0.47
C GLY A 228 -6.24 -1.48 1.24
N VAL A 229 -7.19 -0.64 1.67
CA VAL A 229 -8.32 -1.03 2.53
C VAL A 229 -9.67 -0.67 1.92
N VAL A 230 -9.82 0.52 1.35
CA VAL A 230 -11.08 1.10 0.87
C VAL A 230 -11.87 0.13 -0.01
N MET A 231 -11.20 -0.59 -0.90
CA MET A 231 -11.82 -1.50 -1.86
C MET A 231 -12.48 -2.74 -1.23
N TYR A 232 -12.16 -3.06 0.02
CA TYR A 232 -12.71 -4.24 0.74
C TYR A 232 -13.91 -3.90 1.62
N LEU A 233 -14.17 -2.63 1.87
CA LEU A 233 -15.26 -2.14 2.72
C LEU A 233 -16.55 -1.93 1.94
N ASP A 234 -17.68 -2.02 2.62
CA ASP A 234 -18.97 -1.61 2.07
C ASP A 234 -19.01 -0.09 1.91
N ARG A 235 -19.84 0.40 0.96
CA ARG A 235 -19.98 1.83 0.68
C ARG A 235 -20.31 2.64 1.95
N GLU A 236 -21.17 2.14 2.79
CA GLU A 236 -21.57 2.79 4.04
C GLU A 236 -20.36 2.98 4.99
N ALA A 237 -19.52 1.94 5.15
CA ALA A 237 -18.32 2.00 5.98
C ALA A 237 -17.31 3.00 5.41
N VAL A 238 -17.14 3.06 4.07
CA VAL A 238 -16.27 4.04 3.41
C VAL A 238 -16.77 5.45 3.67
N GLU A 239 -18.02 5.75 3.38
CA GLU A 239 -18.59 7.09 3.58
C GLU A 239 -18.61 7.51 5.05
N ASN A 240 -18.88 6.59 5.97
CA ASN A 240 -18.85 6.83 7.40
C ASN A 240 -17.41 7.18 7.86
N THR A 241 -16.41 6.44 7.37
CA THR A 241 -14.99 6.72 7.64
C THR A 241 -14.60 8.11 7.14
N LEU A 242 -14.97 8.46 5.91
CA LEU A 242 -14.69 9.79 5.35
C LEU A 242 -15.37 10.91 6.15
N ARG A 243 -16.64 10.73 6.58
CA ARG A 243 -17.34 11.72 7.42
C ARG A 243 -16.67 11.91 8.78
N LYS A 244 -16.19 10.83 9.42
CA LYS A 244 -15.45 10.91 10.67
C LYS A 244 -14.14 11.66 10.53
N ILE A 245 -13.40 11.42 9.45
CA ILE A 245 -12.19 12.19 9.13
C ILE A 245 -12.54 13.65 8.85
N GLY A 246 -13.60 13.92 8.08
CA GLY A 246 -14.07 15.28 7.79
C GLY A 246 -14.57 16.05 9.00
N SER A 247 -14.89 15.38 10.11
CA SER A 247 -15.24 16.03 11.39
C SER A 247 -14.03 16.39 12.26
N CYS A 248 -12.81 16.04 11.85
CA CYS A 248 -11.59 16.38 12.55
C CYS A 248 -11.19 17.85 12.33
N ALA A 249 -10.12 18.27 12.99
CA ALA A 249 -9.61 19.65 12.89
C ALA A 249 -9.36 20.05 11.42
N LEU A 250 -9.67 21.33 11.12
CA LEU A 250 -9.35 21.94 9.82
C LEU A 250 -7.87 21.74 9.48
N GLY A 251 -7.59 21.43 8.23
CA GLY A 251 -6.26 21.13 7.76
C GLY A 251 -5.81 19.69 8.00
N SER A 252 -6.62 18.84 8.64
CA SER A 252 -6.37 17.40 8.65
C SER A 252 -6.43 16.84 7.24
N VAL A 253 -5.61 15.84 6.94
CA VAL A 253 -5.41 15.30 5.59
C VAL A 253 -5.68 13.81 5.60
N VAL A 254 -6.33 13.30 4.55
CA VAL A 254 -6.42 11.88 4.26
C VAL A 254 -5.79 11.56 2.91
N ALA A 255 -4.88 10.59 2.90
CA ALA A 255 -4.36 9.97 1.68
C ALA A 255 -4.89 8.54 1.60
N PHE A 256 -5.48 8.18 0.46
CA PHE A 256 -6.05 6.85 0.26
C PHE A 256 -5.94 6.39 -1.20
N ASP A 257 -5.97 5.07 -1.39
CA ASP A 257 -6.11 4.46 -2.71
C ASP A 257 -7.51 3.87 -2.88
N TYR A 258 -7.94 3.79 -4.13
CA TYR A 258 -9.26 3.26 -4.45
C TYR A 258 -9.24 2.51 -5.78
N PHE A 259 -10.17 1.57 -5.93
CA PHE A 259 -10.52 1.02 -7.24
C PHE A 259 -11.74 1.74 -7.82
N THR A 260 -11.93 1.61 -9.13
CA THR A 260 -13.15 2.04 -9.79
C THR A 260 -14.08 0.85 -10.03
N THR A 261 -15.32 1.14 -10.43
CA THR A 261 -16.31 0.12 -10.82
C THR A 261 -15.82 -0.74 -12.00
N GLU A 262 -14.83 -0.28 -12.77
CA GLU A 262 -14.17 -1.08 -13.82
C GLU A 262 -13.57 -2.38 -13.25
N VAL A 263 -12.90 -2.33 -12.09
CA VAL A 263 -12.34 -3.53 -11.44
C VAL A 263 -13.43 -4.49 -10.98
N LEU A 264 -14.56 -3.94 -10.51
CA LEU A 264 -15.66 -4.73 -9.95
C LEU A 264 -16.50 -5.44 -11.04
N SER A 265 -16.68 -4.81 -12.19
CA SER A 265 -17.61 -5.24 -13.25
C SER A 265 -16.94 -5.83 -14.49
N SER A 266 -15.65 -5.51 -14.74
CA SER A 266 -14.92 -5.92 -15.95
C SER A 266 -14.89 -7.45 -16.12
N GLN A 267 -15.14 -7.89 -17.37
CA GLN A 267 -15.07 -9.30 -17.77
C GLN A 267 -13.66 -9.74 -18.16
N ALA A 268 -12.67 -8.83 -18.16
CA ALA A 268 -11.29 -9.17 -18.46
C ALA A 268 -10.77 -10.25 -17.51
N LEU A 269 -10.09 -11.25 -18.04
CA LEU A 269 -9.60 -12.42 -17.28
C LEU A 269 -8.78 -12.03 -16.06
N TYR A 270 -7.96 -10.98 -16.20
CA TYR A 270 -7.16 -10.45 -15.10
C TYR A 270 -8.03 -10.02 -13.90
N TRP A 271 -9.06 -9.18 -14.13
CA TRP A 271 -9.94 -8.70 -13.06
C TRP A 271 -10.82 -9.81 -12.49
N ARG A 272 -11.28 -10.74 -13.32
CA ARG A 272 -11.99 -11.94 -12.87
C ARG A 272 -11.12 -12.77 -11.91
N PHE A 273 -9.87 -12.99 -12.28
CA PHE A 273 -8.91 -13.72 -11.45
C PHE A 273 -8.62 -12.96 -10.14
N ALA A 274 -8.41 -11.63 -10.20
CA ALA A 274 -8.19 -10.79 -9.02
C ALA A 274 -9.37 -10.90 -8.03
N ARG A 275 -10.61 -10.72 -8.51
CA ARG A 275 -11.82 -10.86 -7.66
C ARG A 275 -11.98 -12.27 -7.08
N MET A 276 -11.66 -13.30 -7.84
CA MET A 276 -11.70 -14.68 -7.36
C MET A 276 -10.65 -14.91 -6.26
N SER A 277 -9.45 -14.40 -6.45
CA SER A 277 -8.33 -14.57 -5.51
C SER A 277 -8.61 -13.85 -4.19
N THR A 278 -9.08 -12.60 -4.23
CA THR A 278 -9.43 -11.83 -3.02
C THR A 278 -10.61 -12.47 -2.28
N ARG A 279 -11.63 -12.95 -3.00
CA ARG A 279 -12.74 -13.69 -2.42
C ARG A 279 -12.29 -15.00 -1.74
N ALA A 280 -11.37 -15.74 -2.39
CA ALA A 280 -10.82 -16.98 -1.83
C ALA A 280 -9.96 -16.72 -0.58
N ALA A 281 -9.37 -15.53 -0.47
CA ALA A 281 -8.64 -15.07 0.71
C ALA A 281 -9.56 -14.57 1.84
N GLY A 282 -10.89 -14.48 1.62
CA GLY A 282 -11.85 -13.94 2.58
C GLY A 282 -11.97 -12.40 2.54
N GLU A 283 -11.39 -11.76 1.53
CA GLU A 283 -11.33 -10.30 1.36
C GLU A 283 -11.93 -9.91 0.00
N PRO A 284 -13.25 -10.07 -0.21
CA PRO A 284 -13.89 -9.74 -1.49
C PRO A 284 -13.81 -8.24 -1.77
N LEU A 285 -13.58 -7.88 -3.03
CA LEU A 285 -13.69 -6.48 -3.46
C LEU A 285 -15.17 -6.06 -3.44
N LYS A 286 -15.49 -5.01 -2.70
CA LYS A 286 -16.87 -4.53 -2.46
C LYS A 286 -17.08 -3.11 -2.98
N PHE A 287 -16.13 -2.21 -2.78
CA PHE A 287 -16.25 -0.79 -3.12
C PHE A 287 -15.43 -0.40 -4.33
N GLY A 288 -16.00 0.47 -5.16
CA GLY A 288 -15.34 1.14 -6.27
C GLY A 288 -16.00 2.48 -6.57
N ILE A 289 -15.19 3.47 -6.91
CA ILE A 289 -15.65 4.77 -7.41
C ILE A 289 -16.16 4.59 -8.85
N GLU A 290 -17.21 5.33 -9.23
CA GLU A 290 -17.73 5.27 -10.60
C GLU A 290 -16.62 5.53 -11.63
N SER A 291 -16.51 4.61 -12.61
CA SER A 291 -15.45 4.65 -13.63
C SER A 291 -15.76 5.57 -14.82
N LEU A 292 -16.93 6.23 -14.85
CA LEU A 292 -17.25 7.21 -15.89
C LEU A 292 -16.35 8.45 -15.72
N PRO A 293 -15.58 8.82 -16.77
CA PRO A 293 -14.70 9.98 -16.70
C PRO A 293 -15.50 11.30 -16.64
N PRO A 294 -14.92 12.33 -16.01
CA PRO A 294 -13.65 12.25 -15.29
C PRO A 294 -13.85 11.67 -13.87
N THR A 295 -13.08 10.68 -13.50
CA THR A 295 -13.13 10.08 -12.14
C THR A 295 -12.83 11.10 -11.05
N ARG A 296 -12.15 12.19 -11.38
CA ARG A 296 -11.90 13.29 -10.45
C ARG A 296 -13.20 13.92 -9.92
N GLU A 297 -14.18 14.12 -10.78
CA GLU A 297 -15.48 14.66 -10.39
C GLU A 297 -16.24 13.66 -9.50
N ARG A 298 -16.23 12.38 -9.87
CA ARG A 298 -16.86 11.32 -9.07
C ARG A 298 -16.27 11.19 -7.68
N LEU A 299 -14.96 11.36 -7.59
CA LEU A 299 -14.25 11.36 -6.31
C LEU A 299 -14.60 12.60 -5.47
N ALA A 300 -14.66 13.78 -6.10
CA ALA A 300 -15.07 15.01 -5.42
C ALA A 300 -16.52 14.92 -4.90
N GLU A 301 -17.44 14.35 -5.70
CA GLU A 301 -18.84 14.08 -5.30
C GLU A 301 -18.95 13.17 -4.07
N LEU A 302 -18.02 12.22 -3.91
CA LEU A 302 -17.97 11.35 -2.72
C LEU A 302 -17.43 12.12 -1.49
N LEU A 303 -16.42 12.95 -1.68
CA LEU A 303 -15.70 13.61 -0.60
C LEU A 303 -16.41 14.84 -0.04
N GLN A 304 -17.02 15.65 -0.91
CA GLN A 304 -17.65 16.92 -0.52
C GLN A 304 -18.73 16.78 0.57
N PRO A 305 -19.66 15.81 0.49
CA PRO A 305 -20.67 15.61 1.55
C PRO A 305 -20.06 15.15 2.88
N CYS A 306 -18.81 14.69 2.85
CA CYS A 306 -18.05 14.27 4.04
C CYS A 306 -17.22 15.38 4.67
N GLY A 307 -17.28 16.64 4.16
CA GLY A 307 -16.49 17.75 4.67
C GLY A 307 -15.01 17.71 4.22
N LEU A 308 -14.75 17.04 3.08
CA LEU A 308 -13.41 16.85 2.54
C LEU A 308 -13.30 17.47 1.14
N SER A 309 -12.25 18.24 0.91
CA SER A 309 -11.91 18.81 -0.40
C SER A 309 -10.78 18.02 -1.06
N LEU A 310 -11.00 17.56 -2.29
CA LEU A 310 -9.99 16.83 -3.07
C LEU A 310 -8.85 17.79 -3.47
N VAL A 311 -7.64 17.50 -3.04
CA VAL A 311 -6.43 18.27 -3.37
C VAL A 311 -5.69 17.66 -4.55
N GLU A 312 -5.41 16.36 -4.48
CA GLU A 312 -4.57 15.66 -5.43
C GLU A 312 -5.19 14.32 -5.83
N GLN A 313 -5.02 13.95 -7.10
CA GLN A 313 -5.45 12.65 -7.62
C GLN A 313 -4.47 12.17 -8.67
N HIS A 314 -4.04 10.91 -8.54
CA HIS A 314 -3.33 10.17 -9.57
C HIS A 314 -4.19 9.00 -10.02
N ILE A 315 -4.51 8.94 -11.31
CA ILE A 315 -5.29 7.82 -11.86
C ILE A 315 -4.40 6.63 -12.17
N LEU A 316 -4.92 5.45 -11.95
CA LEU A 316 -4.33 4.18 -12.35
C LEU A 316 -4.95 3.73 -13.67
N GLY A 317 -4.12 3.63 -14.70
CA GLY A 317 -4.56 3.44 -16.08
C GLY A 317 -4.72 4.75 -16.83
N LYS A 318 -5.73 4.85 -17.69
CA LYS A 318 -5.97 6.01 -18.53
C LYS A 318 -7.45 6.36 -18.63
N GLU A 319 -7.75 7.64 -18.81
CA GLU A 319 -9.08 8.14 -19.15
C GLU A 319 -9.02 8.81 -20.52
N ALA A 320 -9.09 8.00 -21.59
CA ALA A 320 -9.07 8.49 -22.95
C ALA A 320 -9.91 7.63 -23.88
N GLY A 321 -10.85 8.23 -24.61
CA GLY A 321 -11.74 7.52 -25.51
C GLY A 321 -12.58 6.45 -24.79
N LYS A 322 -12.33 5.18 -25.06
CA LYS A 322 -13.00 4.03 -24.40
C LYS A 322 -12.25 3.49 -23.19
N GLU A 323 -11.01 3.96 -22.96
CA GLU A 323 -10.23 3.52 -21.80
C GLU A 323 -10.80 4.12 -20.52
N ARG A 324 -10.84 3.31 -19.46
CA ARG A 324 -11.31 3.68 -18.13
C ARG A 324 -10.19 3.51 -17.12
N ALA A 325 -10.04 4.47 -16.22
CA ALA A 325 -9.21 4.29 -15.04
C ALA A 325 -9.73 3.10 -14.25
N TRP A 326 -8.84 2.25 -13.79
CA TRP A 326 -9.19 1.11 -12.95
C TRP A 326 -9.04 1.39 -11.45
N GLY A 327 -8.45 2.54 -11.09
CA GLY A 327 -8.29 3.00 -9.71
C GLY A 327 -7.56 4.33 -9.66
N GLY A 328 -7.11 4.69 -8.48
CA GLY A 328 -6.32 5.89 -8.25
C GLY A 328 -5.82 6.02 -6.83
N PHE A 329 -5.00 7.05 -6.65
CA PHE A 329 -4.58 7.58 -5.35
C PHE A 329 -5.18 8.96 -5.18
N ALA A 330 -5.64 9.27 -3.97
CA ALA A 330 -6.27 10.53 -3.68
C ALA A 330 -5.77 11.13 -2.36
N LEU A 331 -5.66 12.44 -2.35
CA LEU A 331 -5.37 13.23 -1.17
C LEU A 331 -6.47 14.27 -1.00
N ALA A 332 -7.10 14.28 0.16
CA ALA A 332 -8.15 15.24 0.51
C ALA A 332 -7.85 15.90 1.85
N ILE A 333 -8.36 17.11 2.02
CA ILE A 333 -8.14 17.93 3.22
C ILE A 333 -9.50 18.29 3.85
N VAL A 334 -9.55 18.35 5.16
CA VAL A 334 -10.67 18.89 5.93
C VAL A 334 -10.71 20.40 5.75
N SER A 335 -11.80 20.94 5.17
CA SER A 335 -11.95 22.34 4.76
C SER A 335 -13.21 22.98 5.31
#